data_a8dbe8915c9a0cdc44bd6f5bd32b711b
#
_entry.id   a8dbe8915c9a0cdc44bd6f5bd32b711b
#
_cell.length_a   1.000
_cell.length_b   1.000
_cell.length_c   1.000
_cell.angle_alpha   90.00
_cell.angle_beta   90.00
_cell.angle_gamma   90.00
#
_symmetry.space_group_name_H-M   'P 1'
#
loop_
_entity.id
_entity.type
_entity.pdbx_description
1 polymer ?
#
loop_
_entity_poly.entity_id
_entity_poly.type
_entity_poly.pdbx_seq_one_letter_code
_entity_poly.pdbx_strand_id
1 'polypeptide(L)'
;MVVDEGQGRVVPAPTASPSSAHDAGGDPDADTDGVDPEAAEPPTLVTVDVLAGWLGLAPVEDLPPVPGGPAYAQPGRCRPNRVILLDVRFRATGGGPDHAAYLQGHLPGAVYVSLPSQLAGHAGPAAGRHPLPDARQFAETVRMWGIDEGDTIVVYDDDHGLSAARAWWLLRHAGLRDSVLLDGGLEAWRAAGLPLQPGEVIPVPGTARPSWGRMPVVDTAGAEAMASGGLLLDARAAERYRGEVEPFDPVAGHIPGARNVPTAESIAEDGRLRPATELADRFDAVGVDDATPVAVYCGSGITAAHAVLTLAVAGRPGVALYPGSWSAWVQDPSNAVAVGPEPYGASGRD
;
A
#
# COMPACT_ATOMS: atom_id res chain seq x y z
N MET A 1 -16.93 31.97 -56.71
CA MET A 1 -18.27 32.19 -57.27
C MET A 1 -19.16 31.11 -56.66
N VAL A 2 -20.11 31.32 -55.78
CA VAL A 2 -21.04 32.40 -55.47
C VAL A 2 -21.17 32.53 -53.97
N VAL A 3 -21.21 33.77 -53.51
CA VAL A 3 -21.56 34.21 -52.15
C VAL A 3 -23.07 34.11 -52.01
N ASP A 4 -23.60 33.74 -50.84
CA ASP A 4 -24.91 34.23 -50.42
C ASP A 4 -24.88 34.59 -48.92
N GLU A 5 -25.15 35.86 -48.67
CA GLU A 5 -25.37 36.47 -47.36
C GLU A 5 -26.84 36.34 -46.99
N GLY A 6 -27.13 36.06 -45.73
CA GLY A 6 -28.55 36.02 -45.31
C GLY A 6 -28.77 36.02 -43.80
N GLN A 7 -28.68 37.20 -43.22
CA GLN A 7 -29.52 37.74 -42.11
C GLN A 7 -29.52 37.03 -40.75
N GLY A 8 -28.98 37.77 -39.79
CA GLY A 8 -29.10 37.54 -38.35
C GLY A 8 -30.54 37.63 -37.83
N ARG A 9 -30.83 36.79 -36.89
CA ARG A 9 -31.98 36.92 -35.97
C ARG A 9 -31.59 36.59 -34.56
N VAL A 10 -31.48 37.61 -33.74
CA VAL A 10 -31.33 37.53 -32.29
C VAL A 10 -32.66 37.08 -31.70
N VAL A 11 -32.67 36.01 -30.93
CA VAL A 11 -33.83 35.60 -30.15
C VAL A 11 -33.50 35.82 -28.65
N PRO A 12 -34.33 36.58 -27.89
CA PRO A 12 -34.07 36.83 -26.48
C PRO A 12 -34.42 35.64 -25.60
N ALA A 13 -33.70 35.51 -24.50
CA ALA A 13 -33.92 34.50 -23.45
C ALA A 13 -35.26 34.70 -22.76
N PRO A 14 -35.93 33.60 -22.32
CA PRO A 14 -37.15 33.71 -21.53
C PRO A 14 -36.83 34.05 -20.08
N THR A 15 -37.53 35.04 -19.57
CA THR A 15 -37.61 35.46 -18.15
C THR A 15 -38.32 34.43 -17.32
N ALA A 16 -37.67 34.10 -16.15
CA ALA A 16 -38.27 33.29 -15.11
C ALA A 16 -39.38 34.08 -14.38
N SER A 17 -40.52 33.46 -14.17
CA SER A 17 -41.54 33.88 -13.21
C SER A 17 -41.77 32.78 -12.15
N PRO A 18 -42.03 33.13 -10.89
CA PRO A 18 -42.07 32.16 -9.78
C PRO A 18 -43.45 31.49 -9.67
N SER A 19 -43.48 30.19 -9.46
CA SER A 19 -44.73 29.48 -9.12
C SER A 19 -44.51 28.46 -8.02
N SER A 20 -45.14 28.75 -6.91
CA SER A 20 -45.82 27.86 -5.93
C SER A 20 -45.05 26.67 -5.37
N ALA A 21 -44.84 26.75 -4.06
CA ALA A 21 -44.60 25.67 -3.14
C ALA A 21 -45.57 24.49 -3.36
N HIS A 22 -45.01 23.29 -3.53
CA HIS A 22 -45.69 22.04 -3.20
C HIS A 22 -44.84 21.29 -2.20
N ASP A 23 -45.41 21.17 -1.03
CA ASP A 23 -45.01 20.31 0.07
C ASP A 23 -44.94 18.86 -0.43
N ALA A 24 -43.76 18.26 -0.42
CA ALA A 24 -43.61 16.82 -0.59
C ALA A 24 -42.71 16.36 0.55
N GLY A 25 -43.32 15.74 1.53
CA GLY A 25 -42.71 15.08 2.66
C GLY A 25 -41.58 14.14 2.17
N GLY A 26 -40.36 14.51 2.44
CA GLY A 26 -39.20 13.63 2.32
C GLY A 26 -39.20 12.69 3.52
N ASP A 27 -39.20 11.41 3.20
CA ASP A 27 -39.01 10.30 4.13
C ASP A 27 -37.64 10.49 4.85
N PRO A 28 -37.59 10.55 6.19
CA PRO A 28 -36.35 10.74 6.93
C PRO A 28 -35.53 9.45 7.08
N ASP A 29 -35.90 8.35 6.41
CA ASP A 29 -35.19 7.06 6.46
C ASP A 29 -34.43 6.73 5.16
N ALA A 30 -33.76 7.72 4.55
CA ALA A 30 -32.75 7.39 3.59
C ALA A 30 -31.54 6.80 4.36
N ASP A 31 -31.39 5.48 4.23
CA ASP A 31 -30.28 4.67 4.70
C ASP A 31 -28.92 5.43 4.59
N THR A 32 -28.51 6.01 5.70
CA THR A 32 -27.10 6.17 5.97
C THR A 32 -26.58 4.76 6.25
N ASP A 33 -25.96 4.13 5.28
CA ASP A 33 -25.15 2.93 5.47
C ASP A 33 -24.30 3.15 6.72
N GLY A 34 -24.74 2.55 7.82
CA GLY A 34 -24.09 2.60 9.10
C GLY A 34 -22.72 1.92 9.00
N VAL A 35 -21.70 2.71 8.74
CA VAL A 35 -20.34 2.32 9.11
C VAL A 35 -20.35 2.22 10.62
N ASP A 36 -20.37 1.01 11.13
CA ASP A 36 -20.25 0.71 12.56
C ASP A 36 -18.93 1.33 13.05
N PRO A 37 -18.95 2.44 13.81
CA PRO A 37 -17.73 3.11 14.24
C PRO A 37 -16.92 2.28 15.25
N GLU A 38 -17.39 1.11 15.63
CA GLU A 38 -16.80 0.22 16.63
C GLU A 38 -16.19 -1.06 16.06
N ALA A 39 -16.19 -1.24 14.71
CA ALA A 39 -15.48 -2.35 14.10
C ALA A 39 -13.97 -2.11 14.22
N ALA A 40 -13.32 -2.82 15.14
CA ALA A 40 -11.87 -2.80 15.32
C ALA A 40 -11.15 -2.99 13.97
N GLU A 41 -10.05 -2.23 13.77
CA GLU A 41 -9.23 -2.40 12.56
C GLU A 41 -8.83 -3.87 12.42
N PRO A 42 -8.98 -4.46 11.22
CA PRO A 42 -8.60 -5.85 11.02
C PRO A 42 -7.08 -6.01 11.16
N PRO A 43 -6.61 -7.19 11.57
CA PRO A 43 -5.19 -7.44 11.76
C PRO A 43 -4.40 -7.16 10.47
N THR A 44 -3.16 -6.73 10.64
CA THR A 44 -2.23 -6.39 9.55
C THR A 44 -1.27 -7.54 9.25
N LEU A 45 -0.99 -8.35 10.26
CA LEU A 45 0.01 -9.42 10.22
C LEU A 45 -0.59 -10.78 10.60
N VAL A 46 0.03 -11.83 10.09
CA VAL A 46 -0.19 -13.21 10.53
C VAL A 46 1.17 -13.89 10.77
N THR A 47 1.27 -14.68 11.85
CA THR A 47 2.47 -15.51 12.09
C THR A 47 2.41 -16.81 11.30
N VAL A 48 3.58 -17.45 11.13
CA VAL A 48 3.70 -18.77 10.48
C VAL A 48 2.83 -19.81 11.16
N ASP A 49 2.83 -19.85 12.49
CA ASP A 49 2.06 -20.86 13.26
C ASP A 49 0.55 -20.71 13.06
N VAL A 50 0.04 -19.47 13.10
CA VAL A 50 -1.37 -19.18 12.85
C VAL A 50 -1.75 -19.52 11.42
N LEU A 51 -0.92 -19.14 10.44
CA LEU A 51 -1.17 -19.47 9.03
C LEU A 51 -1.13 -20.99 8.80
N ALA A 52 -0.14 -21.70 9.35
CA ALA A 52 -0.06 -23.15 9.23
C ALA A 52 -1.32 -23.84 9.78
N GLY A 53 -1.87 -23.31 10.87
CA GLY A 53 -3.13 -23.76 11.41
C GLY A 53 -4.33 -23.47 10.51
N TRP A 54 -4.42 -22.28 9.91
CA TRP A 54 -5.48 -21.96 8.94
C TRP A 54 -5.45 -22.88 7.72
N LEU A 55 -4.25 -23.31 7.31
CA LEU A 55 -4.06 -24.24 6.20
C LEU A 55 -4.22 -25.73 6.59
N GLY A 56 -4.50 -26.02 7.87
CA GLY A 56 -4.64 -27.38 8.39
C GLY A 56 -3.33 -28.18 8.46
N LEU A 57 -2.18 -27.49 8.47
CA LEU A 57 -0.84 -28.10 8.53
C LEU A 57 -0.36 -28.28 9.98
N ALA A 58 -0.97 -27.57 10.94
CA ALA A 58 -0.69 -27.63 12.36
C ALA A 58 -1.98 -27.41 13.17
N PRO A 59 -2.09 -27.92 14.42
CA PRO A 59 -3.22 -27.59 15.29
C PRO A 59 -3.14 -26.13 15.74
N VAL A 60 -4.27 -25.40 15.70
CA VAL A 60 -4.37 -23.99 16.11
C VAL A 60 -4.83 -23.86 17.56
N GLU A 61 -5.54 -24.87 18.06
CA GLU A 61 -6.28 -24.81 19.34
C GLU A 61 -5.37 -24.65 20.57
N ASP A 62 -4.12 -25.08 20.44
CA ASP A 62 -3.12 -25.05 21.52
C ASP A 62 -2.13 -23.88 21.40
N LEU A 63 -2.28 -23.00 20.38
CA LEU A 63 -1.37 -21.87 20.23
C LEU A 63 -1.66 -20.79 21.28
N PRO A 64 -0.62 -20.29 21.96
CA PRO A 64 -0.78 -19.14 22.85
C PRO A 64 -1.17 -17.88 22.05
N PRO A 65 -1.76 -16.87 22.71
CA PRO A 65 -1.99 -15.57 22.08
C PRO A 65 -0.70 -15.03 21.46
N VAL A 66 -0.80 -14.54 20.22
CA VAL A 66 0.35 -13.99 19.51
C VAL A 66 0.77 -12.68 20.16
N PRO A 67 2.04 -12.51 20.56
CA PRO A 67 2.56 -11.24 21.02
C PRO A 67 2.43 -10.17 19.90
N GLY A 68 2.19 -8.91 20.29
CA GLY A 68 2.07 -7.82 19.31
C GLY A 68 0.67 -7.22 19.21
N GLY A 69 -0.26 -7.66 20.06
CA GLY A 69 -1.58 -7.04 20.22
C GLY A 69 -2.48 -7.15 18.97
N PRO A 70 -3.31 -6.11 18.70
CA PRO A 70 -4.33 -6.17 17.66
C PRO A 70 -3.77 -6.19 16.22
N ALA A 71 -2.50 -5.84 16.03
CA ALA A 71 -1.86 -5.89 14.72
C ALA A 71 -1.73 -7.31 14.16
N TYR A 72 -1.73 -8.32 15.03
CA TYR A 72 -1.62 -9.71 14.62
C TYR A 72 -2.96 -10.45 14.65
N ALA A 73 -3.18 -11.28 13.63
CA ALA A 73 -4.27 -12.25 13.63
C ALA A 73 -4.07 -13.24 14.80
N GLN A 74 -5.10 -13.37 15.66
CA GLN A 74 -5.03 -14.21 16.84
C GLN A 74 -5.57 -15.61 16.56
N PRO A 75 -4.95 -16.68 17.17
CA PRO A 75 -5.51 -18.02 17.14
C PRO A 75 -6.96 -18.01 17.66
N GLY A 76 -7.87 -18.66 16.96
CA GLY A 76 -9.26 -18.80 17.39
C GLY A 76 -10.18 -17.57 17.23
N ARG A 77 -9.67 -16.37 16.99
CA ARG A 77 -10.50 -15.19 16.72
C ARG A 77 -10.96 -15.07 15.26
N CYS A 78 -10.14 -15.53 14.34
CA CYS A 78 -10.41 -15.47 12.91
C CYS A 78 -9.97 -16.81 12.28
N ARG A 79 -10.85 -17.80 12.25
CA ARG A 79 -10.64 -18.93 11.34
C ARG A 79 -11.29 -18.57 10.02
N PRO A 80 -10.51 -18.21 8.98
CA PRO A 80 -11.06 -17.82 7.70
C PRO A 80 -11.82 -18.99 7.06
N ASN A 81 -12.90 -18.68 6.36
CA ASN A 81 -13.61 -19.68 5.58
C ASN A 81 -12.71 -20.22 4.44
N ARG A 82 -11.96 -19.30 3.83
CA ARG A 82 -10.97 -19.60 2.79
C ARG A 82 -9.78 -18.65 2.91
N VAL A 83 -8.58 -19.19 2.69
CA VAL A 83 -7.33 -18.43 2.66
C VAL A 83 -6.81 -18.43 1.22
N ILE A 84 -6.54 -17.26 0.69
CA ILE A 84 -5.82 -17.06 -0.58
C ILE A 84 -4.41 -16.60 -0.25
N LEU A 85 -3.41 -17.31 -0.81
CA LEU A 85 -2.00 -16.97 -0.63
C LEU A 85 -1.47 -16.30 -1.89
N LEU A 86 -0.80 -15.15 -1.73
CA LEU A 86 -0.19 -14.39 -2.82
C LEU A 86 1.33 -14.28 -2.58
N ASP A 87 2.11 -14.85 -3.49
CA ASP A 87 3.59 -14.83 -3.47
C ASP A 87 4.09 -13.67 -4.34
N VAL A 88 4.55 -12.58 -3.71
CA VAL A 88 5.07 -11.40 -4.39
C VAL A 88 6.58 -11.51 -4.52
N ARG A 89 7.05 -12.31 -5.47
CA ARG A 89 8.47 -12.59 -5.66
C ARG A 89 9.15 -11.49 -6.50
N PHE A 90 9.47 -10.38 -5.82
CA PHE A 90 10.10 -9.21 -6.43
C PHE A 90 11.10 -8.55 -5.47
N ARG A 91 12.32 -8.28 -5.95
CA ARG A 91 13.34 -7.58 -5.17
C ARG A 91 13.39 -6.10 -5.54
N ALA A 92 12.86 -5.26 -4.67
CA ALA A 92 12.74 -3.81 -4.88
C ALA A 92 14.10 -3.09 -4.94
N THR A 93 15.13 -3.66 -4.32
CA THR A 93 16.49 -3.10 -4.24
C THR A 93 17.43 -3.54 -5.36
N GLY A 94 16.91 -4.23 -6.36
CA GLY A 94 17.65 -4.75 -7.52
C GLY A 94 17.43 -6.25 -7.71
N GLY A 95 17.22 -6.70 -8.92
CA GLY A 95 16.90 -8.09 -9.25
C GLY A 95 15.54 -8.24 -9.93
N GLY A 96 14.57 -7.43 -9.56
CA GLY A 96 13.22 -7.45 -10.17
C GLY A 96 12.42 -8.71 -9.87
N PRO A 97 11.50 -9.14 -10.76
CA PRO A 97 10.64 -10.30 -10.57
C PRO A 97 11.42 -11.62 -10.66
N ASP A 98 11.12 -12.56 -9.77
CA ASP A 98 11.76 -13.87 -9.73
C ASP A 98 10.72 -15.01 -9.77
N HIS A 99 10.07 -15.14 -10.92
CA HIS A 99 9.11 -16.23 -11.18
C HIS A 99 9.80 -17.61 -11.15
N ALA A 100 11.08 -17.68 -11.53
CA ALA A 100 11.82 -18.93 -11.50
C ALA A 100 12.01 -19.47 -10.08
N ALA A 101 12.30 -18.61 -9.12
CA ALA A 101 12.38 -19.01 -7.72
C ALA A 101 11.01 -19.42 -7.14
N TYR A 102 9.92 -18.75 -7.54
CA TYR A 102 8.58 -19.17 -7.19
C TYR A 102 8.28 -20.61 -7.69
N LEU A 103 8.58 -20.93 -8.94
CA LEU A 103 8.38 -22.28 -9.53
C LEU A 103 9.19 -23.37 -8.83
N GLN A 104 10.31 -23.02 -8.19
CA GLN A 104 11.11 -23.96 -7.40
C GLN A 104 10.48 -24.29 -6.06
N GLY A 105 9.73 -23.34 -5.44
CA GLY A 105 9.06 -23.58 -4.19
C GLY A 105 8.40 -22.32 -3.59
N HIS A 106 7.13 -22.46 -3.30
CA HIS A 106 6.27 -21.48 -2.68
C HIS A 106 5.39 -22.13 -1.60
N LEU A 107 4.67 -21.39 -0.80
CA LEU A 107 3.69 -21.93 0.14
C LEU A 107 2.61 -22.72 -0.62
N PRO A 108 2.12 -23.87 -0.09
CA PRO A 108 1.14 -24.69 -0.80
C PRO A 108 -0.09 -23.91 -1.23
N GLY A 109 -0.39 -23.90 -2.54
CA GLY A 109 -1.52 -23.19 -3.13
C GLY A 109 -1.31 -21.70 -3.36
N ALA A 110 -0.14 -21.14 -3.08
CA ALA A 110 0.14 -19.73 -3.31
C ALA A 110 0.19 -19.37 -4.80
N VAL A 111 -0.47 -18.30 -5.18
CA VAL A 111 -0.50 -17.72 -6.52
C VAL A 111 0.65 -16.75 -6.70
N TYR A 112 1.39 -16.83 -7.79
CA TYR A 112 2.43 -15.86 -8.13
C TYR A 112 1.85 -14.49 -8.45
N VAL A 113 2.47 -13.45 -7.91
CA VAL A 113 2.12 -12.05 -8.17
C VAL A 113 3.30 -11.32 -8.81
N SER A 114 3.11 -10.89 -10.05
CA SER A 114 4.07 -10.07 -10.76
C SER A 114 3.90 -8.59 -10.37
N LEU A 115 4.80 -8.05 -9.57
CA LEU A 115 4.72 -6.65 -9.13
C LEU A 115 4.64 -5.68 -10.31
N PRO A 116 5.51 -5.75 -11.35
CA PRO A 116 5.49 -4.78 -12.43
C PRO A 116 4.20 -4.76 -13.26
N SER A 117 3.56 -5.91 -13.44
CA SER A 117 2.38 -6.03 -14.31
C SER A 117 1.04 -6.04 -13.56
N GLN A 118 1.05 -6.35 -12.26
CA GLN A 118 -0.17 -6.53 -11.47
C GLN A 118 -0.30 -5.54 -10.31
N LEU A 119 0.83 -5.04 -9.76
CA LEU A 119 0.83 -4.10 -8.64
C LEU A 119 1.28 -2.69 -9.03
N ALA A 120 1.58 -2.46 -10.30
CA ALA A 120 1.97 -1.16 -10.83
C ALA A 120 1.24 -0.86 -12.13
N GLY A 121 1.00 0.41 -12.37
CA GLY A 121 0.52 0.95 -13.65
C GLY A 121 1.69 1.27 -14.59
N HIS A 122 1.39 1.89 -15.71
CA HIS A 122 2.41 2.30 -16.68
C HIS A 122 3.31 3.39 -16.10
N ALA A 123 4.61 3.13 -16.09
CA ALA A 123 5.61 4.12 -15.68
C ALA A 123 5.61 5.35 -16.59
N GLY A 124 5.92 6.50 -16.02
CA GLY A 124 6.01 7.75 -16.76
C GLY A 124 6.59 8.87 -15.90
N PRO A 125 7.04 9.99 -16.51
CA PRO A 125 7.69 11.06 -15.76
C PRO A 125 6.87 11.56 -14.57
N ALA A 126 5.63 11.94 -14.76
CA ALA A 126 4.77 12.42 -13.69
C ALA A 126 4.27 11.32 -12.75
N ALA A 127 4.29 10.06 -13.18
CA ALA A 127 3.75 8.92 -12.43
C ALA A 127 4.82 8.16 -11.62
N GLY A 128 6.10 8.32 -11.98
CA GLY A 128 7.22 7.57 -11.40
C GLY A 128 7.37 6.17 -12.00
N ARG A 129 8.24 5.34 -11.37
CA ARG A 129 8.57 4.00 -11.89
C ARG A 129 7.48 2.95 -11.63
N HIS A 130 6.77 3.04 -10.51
CA HIS A 130 5.74 2.07 -10.12
C HIS A 130 4.48 2.79 -9.62
N PRO A 131 3.76 3.53 -10.52
CA PRO A 131 2.52 4.19 -10.14
C PRO A 131 1.47 3.18 -9.70
N LEU A 132 0.37 3.65 -9.11
CA LEU A 132 -0.75 2.76 -8.80
C LEU A 132 -1.33 2.20 -10.11
N PRO A 133 -1.77 0.93 -10.12
CA PRO A 133 -2.50 0.38 -11.25
C PRO A 133 -3.85 1.08 -11.41
N ASP A 134 -4.42 1.01 -12.61
CA ASP A 134 -5.80 1.41 -12.84
C ASP A 134 -6.77 0.55 -12.01
N ALA A 135 -7.79 1.18 -11.42
CA ALA A 135 -8.74 0.52 -10.52
C ALA A 135 -9.47 -0.66 -11.18
N ARG A 136 -9.85 -0.52 -12.46
CA ARG A 136 -10.53 -1.58 -13.21
C ARG A 136 -9.58 -2.73 -13.51
N GLN A 137 -8.36 -2.41 -13.97
CA GLN A 137 -7.33 -3.41 -14.21
C GLN A 137 -6.99 -4.18 -12.93
N PHE A 138 -6.87 -3.48 -11.79
CA PHE A 138 -6.61 -4.14 -10.51
C PHE A 138 -7.78 -5.03 -10.06
N ALA A 139 -9.03 -4.60 -10.29
CA ALA A 139 -10.20 -5.44 -10.02
C ALA A 139 -10.22 -6.73 -10.86
N GLU A 140 -9.79 -6.66 -12.12
CA GLU A 140 -9.61 -7.85 -12.97
C GLU A 140 -8.49 -8.74 -12.43
N THR A 141 -7.37 -8.15 -12.02
CA THR A 141 -6.24 -8.86 -11.39
C THR A 141 -6.66 -9.61 -10.12
N VAL A 142 -7.41 -8.96 -9.22
CA VAL A 142 -7.94 -9.58 -7.99
C VAL A 142 -8.78 -10.82 -8.31
N ARG A 143 -9.66 -10.74 -9.30
CA ARG A 143 -10.43 -11.92 -9.73
C ARG A 143 -9.54 -13.02 -10.33
N MET A 144 -8.53 -12.64 -11.10
CA MET A 144 -7.56 -13.60 -11.67
C MET A 144 -6.77 -14.35 -10.59
N TRP A 145 -6.56 -13.77 -9.42
CA TRP A 145 -5.97 -14.44 -8.26
C TRP A 145 -6.95 -15.39 -7.55
N GLY A 146 -8.18 -15.51 -8.03
CA GLY A 146 -9.19 -16.43 -7.51
C GLY A 146 -9.87 -15.93 -6.23
N ILE A 147 -9.82 -14.63 -5.93
CA ILE A 147 -10.37 -14.04 -4.71
C ILE A 147 -11.89 -13.87 -4.83
N ASP A 148 -12.62 -14.37 -3.83
CA ASP A 148 -14.05 -14.15 -3.65
C ASP A 148 -14.33 -13.17 -2.50
N GLU A 149 -15.58 -12.74 -2.39
CA GLU A 149 -16.01 -11.90 -1.26
C GLU A 149 -15.87 -12.67 0.06
N GLY A 150 -15.27 -12.04 1.05
CA GLY A 150 -15.09 -12.63 2.40
C GLY A 150 -13.90 -13.59 2.53
N ASP A 151 -13.05 -13.71 1.51
CA ASP A 151 -11.78 -14.44 1.64
C ASP A 151 -10.80 -13.67 2.52
N THR A 152 -9.99 -14.40 3.28
CA THR A 152 -8.79 -13.85 3.91
C THR A 152 -7.60 -13.99 2.96
N ILE A 153 -6.92 -12.88 2.71
CA ILE A 153 -5.81 -12.82 1.77
C ILE A 153 -4.51 -12.67 2.54
N VAL A 154 -3.59 -13.62 2.35
CA VAL A 154 -2.26 -13.56 2.97
C VAL A 154 -1.25 -13.26 1.86
N VAL A 155 -0.55 -12.14 1.99
CA VAL A 155 0.54 -11.76 1.08
C VAL A 155 1.88 -12.06 1.73
N TYR A 156 2.86 -12.51 0.95
CA TYR A 156 4.22 -12.72 1.41
C TYR A 156 5.23 -12.56 0.26
N ASP A 157 6.49 -12.43 0.63
CA ASP A 157 7.62 -12.45 -0.29
C ASP A 157 8.81 -13.23 0.31
N ASP A 158 9.97 -13.15 -0.35
CA ASP A 158 11.25 -13.66 0.14
C ASP A 158 12.23 -12.50 0.44
N ASP A 159 11.70 -11.29 0.69
CA ASP A 159 12.46 -10.07 0.92
C ASP A 159 11.89 -9.27 2.12
N HIS A 160 11.58 -9.98 3.22
CA HIS A 160 11.14 -9.44 4.52
C HIS A 160 9.85 -8.58 4.46
N GLY A 161 8.98 -8.84 3.51
CA GLY A 161 7.73 -8.12 3.35
C GLY A 161 7.83 -6.81 2.55
N LEU A 162 9.02 -6.42 2.10
CA LEU A 162 9.25 -5.13 1.42
C LEU A 162 8.42 -4.97 0.14
N SER A 163 8.23 -6.05 -0.61
CA SER A 163 7.43 -6.07 -1.84
C SER A 163 6.00 -6.54 -1.60
N ALA A 164 5.80 -7.50 -0.70
CA ALA A 164 4.48 -8.01 -0.34
C ALA A 164 3.59 -6.91 0.29
N ALA A 165 4.17 -5.98 1.03
CA ALA A 165 3.44 -4.84 1.59
C ALA A 165 2.79 -3.95 0.51
N ARG A 166 3.33 -3.91 -0.71
CA ARG A 166 2.68 -3.22 -1.84
C ARG A 166 1.38 -3.91 -2.24
N ALA A 167 1.33 -5.25 -2.26
CA ALA A 167 0.11 -6.00 -2.51
C ALA A 167 -0.89 -5.81 -1.37
N TRP A 168 -0.45 -5.91 -0.10
CA TRP A 168 -1.27 -5.62 1.07
C TRP A 168 -1.92 -4.24 0.99
N TRP A 169 -1.14 -3.20 0.70
CA TRP A 169 -1.63 -1.83 0.61
C TRP A 169 -2.68 -1.67 -0.50
N LEU A 170 -2.42 -2.25 -1.70
CA LEU A 170 -3.37 -2.20 -2.83
C LEU A 170 -4.66 -2.94 -2.54
N LEU A 171 -4.61 -4.11 -1.89
CA LEU A 171 -5.78 -4.86 -1.47
C LEU A 171 -6.63 -4.04 -0.48
N ARG A 172 -5.99 -3.44 0.53
CA ARG A 172 -6.66 -2.53 1.46
C ARG A 172 -7.23 -1.30 0.76
N HIS A 173 -6.48 -0.70 -0.16
CA HIS A 173 -6.94 0.44 -0.98
C HIS A 173 -8.13 0.08 -1.88
N ALA A 174 -8.22 -1.18 -2.29
CA ALA A 174 -9.33 -1.75 -3.04
C ALA A 174 -10.48 -2.27 -2.15
N GLY A 175 -10.46 -2.01 -0.84
CA GLY A 175 -11.51 -2.37 0.10
C GLY A 175 -11.49 -3.82 0.59
N LEU A 176 -10.49 -4.61 0.21
CA LEU A 176 -10.31 -5.99 0.67
C LEU A 176 -9.62 -5.98 2.04
N ARG A 177 -10.41 -5.68 3.09
CA ARG A 177 -9.90 -5.41 4.44
C ARG A 177 -9.26 -6.61 5.11
N ASP A 178 -9.69 -7.84 4.80
CA ASP A 178 -9.16 -9.08 5.37
C ASP A 178 -7.88 -9.52 4.67
N SER A 179 -6.96 -8.56 4.47
CA SER A 179 -5.64 -8.78 3.89
C SER A 179 -4.58 -8.62 4.96
N VAL A 180 -3.70 -9.62 5.10
CA VAL A 180 -2.62 -9.66 6.10
C VAL A 180 -1.29 -10.02 5.43
N LEU A 181 -0.18 -9.56 6.03
CA LEU A 181 1.16 -9.94 5.61
C LEU A 181 1.67 -11.07 6.50
N LEU A 182 2.28 -12.10 5.90
CA LEU A 182 2.98 -13.15 6.65
C LEU A 182 4.29 -12.59 7.21
N ASP A 183 4.36 -12.45 8.51
CA ASP A 183 5.53 -11.93 9.21
C ASP A 183 6.74 -12.87 9.10
N GLY A 184 7.85 -12.35 8.58
CA GLY A 184 9.04 -13.12 8.23
C GLY A 184 8.96 -13.86 6.88
N GLY A 185 7.83 -13.78 6.16
CA GLY A 185 7.65 -14.27 4.79
C GLY A 185 8.04 -15.72 4.56
N LEU A 186 8.56 -16.01 3.35
CA LEU A 186 8.97 -17.35 2.94
C LEU A 186 10.11 -17.93 3.79
N GLU A 187 11.00 -17.07 4.28
CA GLU A 187 12.14 -17.50 5.10
C GLU A 187 11.67 -18.08 6.45
N ALA A 188 10.76 -17.38 7.13
CA ALA A 188 10.18 -17.86 8.39
C ALA A 188 9.37 -19.16 8.19
N TRP A 189 8.67 -19.31 7.05
CA TRP A 189 7.97 -20.55 6.70
C TRP A 189 8.93 -21.73 6.53
N ARG A 190 10.04 -21.51 5.82
CA ARG A 190 11.10 -22.51 5.64
C ARG A 190 11.77 -22.89 6.94
N ALA A 191 12.09 -21.89 7.78
CA ALA A 191 12.71 -22.11 9.09
C ALA A 191 11.84 -22.94 10.03
N ALA A 192 10.49 -22.84 9.89
CA ALA A 192 9.55 -23.68 10.62
C ALA A 192 9.45 -25.13 10.08
N GLY A 193 10.20 -25.48 9.03
CA GLY A 193 10.19 -26.83 8.43
C GLY A 193 8.90 -27.19 7.69
N LEU A 194 8.09 -26.19 7.34
CA LEU A 194 6.80 -26.41 6.68
C LEU A 194 6.96 -26.71 5.17
N PRO A 195 5.99 -27.41 4.56
CA PRO A 195 6.11 -27.87 3.18
C PRO A 195 6.12 -26.71 2.19
N LEU A 196 6.84 -26.90 1.08
CA LEU A 196 6.78 -26.07 -0.12
C LEU A 196 6.18 -26.86 -1.27
N GLN A 197 5.49 -26.17 -2.16
CA GLN A 197 4.94 -26.70 -3.40
C GLN A 197 5.74 -26.13 -4.58
N PRO A 198 6.26 -26.99 -5.49
CA PRO A 198 6.85 -26.54 -6.75
C PRO A 198 5.79 -26.40 -7.84
N GLY A 199 6.14 -25.68 -8.91
CA GLY A 199 5.30 -25.53 -10.11
C GLY A 199 4.39 -24.32 -10.07
N GLU A 200 3.55 -24.17 -11.10
CA GLU A 200 2.62 -23.05 -11.25
C GLU A 200 1.29 -23.35 -10.57
N VAL A 201 0.73 -22.38 -9.84
CA VAL A 201 -0.64 -22.44 -9.34
C VAL A 201 -1.52 -21.53 -10.19
N ILE A 202 -2.51 -22.11 -10.87
CA ILE A 202 -3.48 -21.40 -11.71
C ILE A 202 -4.85 -21.48 -11.04
N PRO A 203 -5.29 -20.41 -10.34
CA PRO A 203 -6.58 -20.44 -9.67
C PRO A 203 -7.74 -20.32 -10.68
N VAL A 204 -8.91 -20.79 -10.29
CA VAL A 204 -10.16 -20.42 -10.96
C VAL A 204 -10.45 -18.95 -10.64
N PRO A 205 -10.80 -18.12 -11.62
CA PRO A 205 -11.12 -16.72 -11.37
C PRO A 205 -12.22 -16.56 -10.31
N GLY A 206 -11.98 -15.65 -9.37
CA GLY A 206 -12.92 -15.34 -8.29
C GLY A 206 -13.96 -14.29 -8.67
N THR A 207 -14.79 -13.93 -7.69
CA THR A 207 -15.98 -13.09 -7.86
C THR A 207 -15.91 -11.77 -7.08
N ALA A 208 -14.80 -11.49 -6.38
CA ALA A 208 -14.65 -10.28 -5.57
C ALA A 208 -14.92 -9.00 -6.38
N ARG A 209 -15.49 -8.01 -5.69
CA ARG A 209 -15.86 -6.70 -6.25
C ARG A 209 -15.11 -5.58 -5.50
N PRO A 210 -13.84 -5.34 -5.83
CA PRO A 210 -13.05 -4.31 -5.18
C PRO A 210 -13.68 -2.92 -5.29
N SER A 211 -13.54 -2.13 -4.21
CA SER A 211 -14.00 -0.75 -4.10
C SER A 211 -12.79 0.16 -3.86
N TRP A 212 -12.34 0.87 -4.89
CA TRP A 212 -11.10 1.65 -4.88
C TRP A 212 -11.17 2.90 -4.00
N GLY A 213 -10.01 3.35 -3.49
CA GLY A 213 -9.87 4.63 -2.79
C GLY A 213 -9.99 4.55 -1.26
N ARG A 214 -9.79 3.36 -0.65
CA ARG A 214 -9.96 3.15 0.79
C ARG A 214 -8.74 3.49 1.65
N MET A 215 -7.55 3.62 1.05
CA MET A 215 -6.34 4.07 1.75
C MET A 215 -5.97 5.47 1.31
N PRO A 216 -5.43 6.32 2.21
CA PRO A 216 -5.04 7.68 1.86
C PRO A 216 -3.89 7.71 0.84
N VAL A 217 -3.97 8.63 -0.12
CA VAL A 217 -2.96 8.86 -1.16
C VAL A 217 -2.72 10.35 -1.29
N VAL A 218 -1.47 10.74 -1.52
CA VAL A 218 -1.11 12.09 -1.94
C VAL A 218 -0.37 12.04 -3.28
N ASP A 219 -0.53 13.08 -4.06
CA ASP A 219 0.26 13.33 -5.27
C ASP A 219 1.52 14.18 -4.94
N THR A 220 2.20 14.67 -5.96
CA THR A 220 3.42 15.48 -5.81
C THR A 220 3.15 16.77 -5.04
N ALA A 221 2.05 17.47 -5.32
CA ALA A 221 1.66 18.68 -4.61
C ALA A 221 1.26 18.39 -3.15
N GLY A 222 0.57 17.27 -2.92
CA GLY A 222 0.25 16.78 -1.59
C GLY A 222 1.49 16.40 -0.78
N ALA A 223 2.50 15.81 -1.41
CA ALA A 223 3.77 15.49 -0.75
C ALA A 223 4.52 16.79 -0.33
N GLU A 224 4.53 17.81 -1.18
CA GLU A 224 5.10 19.14 -0.85
C GLU A 224 4.34 19.79 0.32
N ALA A 225 3.02 19.74 0.30
CA ALA A 225 2.19 20.24 1.40
C ALA A 225 2.46 19.48 2.71
N MET A 226 2.62 18.16 2.67
CA MET A 226 2.99 17.34 3.84
C MET A 226 4.37 17.69 4.38
N ALA A 227 5.35 17.94 3.50
CA ALA A 227 6.69 18.36 3.91
C ALA A 227 6.71 19.73 4.61
N SER A 228 5.76 20.62 4.28
CA SER A 228 5.70 21.99 4.79
C SER A 228 4.78 22.16 6.01
N GLY A 229 3.67 21.44 6.07
CA GLY A 229 2.61 21.66 7.07
C GLY A 229 2.16 20.42 7.84
N GLY A 230 2.72 19.26 7.52
CA GLY A 230 2.52 17.99 8.19
C GLY A 230 3.84 17.27 8.44
N LEU A 231 3.86 15.97 8.23
CA LEU A 231 5.06 15.15 8.31
C LEU A 231 5.19 14.27 7.07
N LEU A 232 6.24 14.51 6.28
CA LEU A 232 6.61 13.66 5.14
C LEU A 232 7.79 12.77 5.54
N LEU A 233 7.61 11.45 5.42
CA LEU A 233 8.63 10.46 5.75
C LEU A 233 9.27 9.88 4.49
N ASP A 234 10.61 9.86 4.43
CA ASP A 234 11.39 9.16 3.42
C ASP A 234 11.80 7.77 3.93
N ALA A 235 11.25 6.73 3.33
CA ALA A 235 11.49 5.34 3.72
C ALA A 235 12.75 4.71 3.07
N ARG A 236 13.53 5.47 2.29
CA ARG A 236 14.77 4.99 1.67
C ARG A 236 15.91 4.88 2.68
N ALA A 237 16.94 4.13 2.31
CA ALA A 237 18.18 4.07 3.07
C ALA A 237 18.79 5.47 3.28
N ALA A 238 19.44 5.65 4.43
CA ALA A 238 19.89 6.98 4.88
C ALA A 238 20.92 7.63 3.92
N GLU A 239 21.77 6.85 3.28
CA GLU A 239 22.74 7.34 2.29
C GLU A 239 22.05 7.86 1.02
N ARG A 240 20.90 7.29 0.63
CA ARG A 240 20.10 7.81 -0.49
C ARG A 240 19.41 9.12 -0.11
N TYR A 241 18.83 9.18 1.09
CA TYR A 241 18.23 10.41 1.61
C TYR A 241 19.24 11.54 1.67
N ARG A 242 20.45 11.29 2.20
CA ARG A 242 21.52 12.31 2.29
C ARG A 242 22.10 12.75 0.95
N GLY A 243 21.77 12.05 -0.13
CA GLY A 243 22.29 12.34 -1.47
C GLY A 243 23.71 11.82 -1.72
N GLU A 244 24.19 10.89 -0.90
CA GLU A 244 25.53 10.28 -1.04
C GLU A 244 25.55 9.21 -2.13
N VAL A 245 24.42 8.51 -2.31
CA VAL A 245 24.25 7.44 -3.30
C VAL A 245 22.85 7.53 -3.91
N GLU A 246 22.75 7.44 -5.24
CA GLU A 246 21.45 7.25 -5.93
C GLU A 246 21.65 6.33 -7.16
N PRO A 247 21.32 5.03 -7.01
CA PRO A 247 21.59 4.05 -8.07
C PRO A 247 20.49 3.97 -9.14
N PHE A 248 19.32 4.61 -8.94
CA PHE A 248 18.14 4.39 -9.76
C PHE A 248 17.60 5.66 -10.43
N ASP A 249 17.78 6.81 -9.80
CA ASP A 249 17.19 8.08 -10.23
C ASP A 249 18.27 9.08 -10.63
N PRO A 250 17.98 10.03 -11.53
CA PRO A 250 19.02 10.94 -12.07
C PRO A 250 19.53 11.97 -11.07
N VAL A 251 18.82 12.18 -9.95
CA VAL A 251 19.18 13.18 -8.94
C VAL A 251 19.22 12.52 -7.57
N ALA A 252 20.28 12.75 -6.81
CA ALA A 252 20.46 12.30 -5.43
C ALA A 252 19.93 13.35 -4.44
N GLY A 253 19.48 12.92 -3.26
CA GLY A 253 18.96 13.78 -2.21
C GLY A 253 17.54 13.38 -1.78
N HIS A 254 16.80 14.33 -1.19
CA HIS A 254 15.46 14.11 -0.66
C HIS A 254 14.53 15.30 -0.91
N ILE A 255 13.22 15.11 -0.69
CA ILE A 255 12.21 16.18 -0.72
C ILE A 255 12.47 17.11 0.46
N PRO A 256 12.67 18.43 0.27
CA PRO A 256 12.92 19.37 1.36
C PRO A 256 11.82 19.32 2.41
N GLY A 257 12.19 19.23 3.69
CA GLY A 257 11.27 19.07 4.80
C GLY A 257 10.94 17.62 5.17
N ALA A 258 11.25 16.65 4.32
CA ALA A 258 11.05 15.24 4.65
C ALA A 258 12.01 14.76 5.74
N ARG A 259 11.57 13.83 6.59
CA ARG A 259 12.38 13.16 7.61
C ARG A 259 12.67 11.72 7.20
N ASN A 260 13.91 11.28 7.40
CA ASN A 260 14.30 9.94 7.00
C ASN A 260 13.95 8.90 8.06
N VAL A 261 13.25 7.86 7.64
CA VAL A 261 12.94 6.66 8.45
C VAL A 261 13.11 5.43 7.57
N PRO A 262 14.36 4.91 7.40
CA PRO A 262 14.61 3.78 6.51
C PRO A 262 13.73 2.58 6.89
N THR A 263 12.85 2.14 5.98
CA THR A 263 11.88 1.08 6.32
C THR A 263 12.56 -0.26 6.63
N ALA A 264 13.74 -0.52 6.06
CA ALA A 264 14.52 -1.73 6.36
C ALA A 264 14.94 -1.85 7.82
N GLU A 265 15.09 -0.72 8.54
CA GLU A 265 15.39 -0.73 9.97
C GLU A 265 14.19 -1.14 10.85
N SER A 266 13.00 -1.27 10.27
CA SER A 266 11.82 -1.83 10.94
C SER A 266 11.84 -3.37 10.99
N ILE A 267 12.83 -3.99 10.36
CA ILE A 267 13.03 -5.44 10.30
C ILE A 267 14.04 -5.83 11.39
N ALA A 268 13.74 -6.86 12.15
CA ALA A 268 14.62 -7.46 13.16
C ALA A 268 15.63 -8.41 12.48
N GLU A 269 16.63 -8.87 13.25
CA GLU A 269 17.69 -9.77 12.75
C GLU A 269 17.16 -11.12 12.23
N ASP A 270 16.01 -11.57 12.75
CA ASP A 270 15.34 -12.81 12.33
C ASP A 270 14.46 -12.63 11.07
N GLY A 271 14.47 -11.45 10.46
CA GLY A 271 13.72 -11.12 9.24
C GLY A 271 12.25 -10.80 9.46
N ARG A 272 11.76 -10.78 10.70
CA ARG A 272 10.41 -10.36 11.07
C ARG A 272 10.37 -8.86 11.36
N LEU A 273 9.17 -8.32 11.45
CA LEU A 273 9.01 -6.96 11.94
C LEU A 273 9.42 -6.84 13.41
N ARG A 274 10.02 -5.71 13.77
CA ARG A 274 10.27 -5.36 15.17
C ARG A 274 8.96 -5.32 15.94
N PRO A 275 8.98 -5.53 17.27
CA PRO A 275 7.80 -5.36 18.11
C PRO A 275 7.10 -4.02 17.90
N ALA A 276 5.76 -4.01 17.98
CA ALA A 276 4.95 -2.81 17.75
C ALA A 276 5.38 -1.60 18.61
N THR A 277 5.83 -1.86 19.84
CA THR A 277 6.34 -0.82 20.76
C THR A 277 7.64 -0.20 20.25
N GLU A 278 8.58 -1.00 19.75
CA GLU A 278 9.84 -0.51 19.20
C GLU A 278 9.59 0.28 17.91
N LEU A 279 8.62 -0.16 17.08
CA LEU A 279 8.20 0.57 15.90
C LEU A 279 7.57 1.91 16.28
N ALA A 280 6.71 1.94 17.30
CA ALA A 280 6.10 3.18 17.80
C ALA A 280 7.16 4.17 18.28
N ASP A 281 8.08 3.73 19.17
CA ASP A 281 9.18 4.58 19.67
C ASP A 281 10.01 5.17 18.53
N ARG A 282 10.25 4.38 17.49
CA ARG A 282 11.02 4.79 16.31
C ARG A 282 10.30 5.88 15.51
N PHE A 283 9.00 5.75 15.32
CA PHE A 283 8.20 6.76 14.61
C PHE A 283 7.96 8.00 15.47
N ASP A 284 7.73 7.86 16.75
CA ASP A 284 7.59 8.97 17.70
C ASP A 284 8.88 9.82 17.74
N ALA A 285 10.06 9.18 17.66
CA ALA A 285 11.35 9.88 17.62
C ALA A 285 11.51 10.84 16.41
N VAL A 286 10.77 10.60 15.32
CA VAL A 286 10.75 11.50 14.16
C VAL A 286 9.50 12.38 14.13
N GLY A 287 8.70 12.41 15.21
CA GLY A 287 7.57 13.31 15.38
C GLY A 287 6.24 12.80 14.84
N VAL A 288 6.10 11.49 14.62
CA VAL A 288 4.78 10.90 14.35
C VAL A 288 3.97 10.93 15.65
N ASP A 289 2.80 11.52 15.62
CA ASP A 289 1.84 11.55 16.71
C ASP A 289 0.41 11.37 16.18
N ASP A 290 -0.57 11.40 17.09
CA ASP A 290 -1.98 11.19 16.71
C ASP A 290 -2.62 12.42 16.05
N ALA A 291 -1.97 13.59 16.10
CA ALA A 291 -2.53 14.86 15.64
C ALA A 291 -1.96 15.29 14.28
N THR A 292 -0.73 14.90 13.97
CA THR A 292 0.00 15.35 12.79
C THR A 292 -0.32 14.47 11.58
N PRO A 293 -0.83 15.03 10.47
CA PRO A 293 -0.98 14.27 9.23
C PRO A 293 0.37 13.76 8.72
N VAL A 294 0.42 12.48 8.37
CA VAL A 294 1.64 11.81 7.91
C VAL A 294 1.48 11.27 6.50
N ALA A 295 2.49 11.47 5.67
CA ALA A 295 2.63 10.78 4.39
C ALA A 295 4.01 10.13 4.27
N VAL A 296 4.08 9.07 3.48
CA VAL A 296 5.33 8.31 3.25
C VAL A 296 5.63 8.21 1.76
N TYR A 297 6.90 8.39 1.42
CA TYR A 297 7.42 8.07 0.10
C TYR A 297 8.70 7.22 0.18
N CYS A 298 9.12 6.69 -0.95
CA CYS A 298 10.43 6.01 -1.09
C CYS A 298 11.07 6.33 -2.44
N GLY A 299 11.73 5.37 -3.09
CA GLY A 299 12.23 5.54 -4.46
C GLY A 299 11.12 5.50 -5.52
N SER A 300 10.14 4.62 -5.38
CA SER A 300 9.11 4.35 -6.40
C SER A 300 7.76 3.87 -5.84
N GLY A 301 7.49 4.08 -4.55
CA GLY A 301 6.21 3.72 -3.91
C GLY A 301 6.05 2.24 -3.52
N ILE A 302 7.07 1.41 -3.68
CA ILE A 302 7.03 -0.01 -3.26
C ILE A 302 7.32 -0.10 -1.76
N THR A 303 8.54 0.23 -1.33
CA THR A 303 8.95 0.12 0.07
C THR A 303 8.30 1.18 0.97
N ALA A 304 7.72 2.24 0.41
CA ALA A 304 6.86 3.16 1.15
C ALA A 304 5.56 2.47 1.64
N ALA A 305 5.02 1.52 0.87
CA ALA A 305 3.87 0.72 1.33
C ALA A 305 4.24 -0.16 2.54
N HIS A 306 5.49 -0.65 2.62
CA HIS A 306 5.98 -1.35 3.81
C HIS A 306 6.08 -0.40 5.01
N ALA A 307 6.54 0.84 4.83
CA ALA A 307 6.56 1.81 5.91
C ALA A 307 5.14 2.19 6.39
N VAL A 308 4.15 2.29 5.48
CA VAL A 308 2.73 2.46 5.85
C VAL A 308 2.22 1.26 6.66
N LEU A 309 2.59 0.04 6.26
CA LEU A 309 2.24 -1.17 7.00
C LEU A 309 2.86 -1.17 8.41
N THR A 310 4.14 -0.82 8.54
CA THR A 310 4.83 -0.78 9.84
C THR A 310 4.28 0.31 10.76
N LEU A 311 3.84 1.44 10.20
CA LEU A 311 3.09 2.48 10.94
C LEU A 311 1.75 1.96 11.45
N ALA A 312 1.01 1.20 10.64
CA ALA A 312 -0.23 0.56 11.10
C ALA A 312 0.02 -0.45 12.22
N VAL A 313 1.10 -1.25 12.14
CA VAL A 313 1.53 -2.18 13.21
C VAL A 313 1.91 -1.42 14.48
N ALA A 314 2.53 -0.26 14.35
CA ALA A 314 2.87 0.63 15.47
C ALA A 314 1.65 1.35 16.08
N GLY A 315 0.43 1.07 15.60
CA GLY A 315 -0.79 1.73 16.07
C GLY A 315 -1.01 3.13 15.50
N ARG A 316 -0.38 3.45 14.37
CA ARG A 316 -0.51 4.73 13.62
C ARG A 316 -1.16 4.49 12.24
N PRO A 317 -2.47 4.11 12.18
CA PRO A 317 -3.17 3.91 10.90
C PRO A 317 -3.46 5.25 10.20
N GLY A 318 -3.97 5.18 8.97
CA GLY A 318 -4.42 6.38 8.24
C GLY A 318 -3.31 7.20 7.57
N VAL A 319 -2.09 6.67 7.53
CA VAL A 319 -0.94 7.31 6.89
C VAL A 319 -1.09 7.28 5.37
N ALA A 320 -0.84 8.43 4.71
CA ALA A 320 -0.94 8.55 3.28
C ALA A 320 0.30 7.98 2.56
N LEU A 321 0.07 7.34 1.42
CA LEU A 321 1.14 6.95 0.51
C LEU A 321 1.31 8.01 -0.59
N TYR A 322 2.56 8.39 -0.89
CA TYR A 322 2.93 9.07 -2.12
C TYR A 322 3.48 8.05 -3.15
N PRO A 323 2.64 7.52 -4.05
CA PRO A 323 3.05 6.45 -4.96
C PRO A 323 4.13 6.86 -5.96
N GLY A 324 4.08 8.11 -6.47
CA GLY A 324 5.08 8.65 -7.41
C GLY A 324 6.48 8.68 -6.82
N SER A 325 6.56 8.97 -5.51
CA SER A 325 7.80 8.93 -4.73
C SER A 325 8.94 9.75 -5.35
N TRP A 326 10.17 9.46 -4.97
CA TRP A 326 11.35 10.14 -5.48
C TRP A 326 11.45 10.12 -7.00
N SER A 327 11.10 8.99 -7.61
CA SER A 327 11.17 8.81 -9.07
C SER A 327 10.24 9.73 -9.88
N ALA A 328 9.11 10.16 -9.31
CA ALA A 328 8.26 11.18 -9.94
C ALA A 328 8.73 12.59 -9.57
N TRP A 329 9.10 12.81 -8.30
CA TRP A 329 9.54 14.11 -7.80
C TRP A 329 10.68 14.72 -8.63
N VAL A 330 11.72 13.93 -8.92
CA VAL A 330 12.92 14.42 -9.63
C VAL A 330 12.74 14.63 -11.11
N GLN A 331 11.64 14.15 -11.71
CA GLN A 331 11.37 14.36 -13.14
C GLN A 331 10.99 15.81 -13.46
N ASP A 332 10.40 16.51 -12.50
CA ASP A 332 10.18 17.94 -12.67
C ASP A 332 11.39 18.72 -12.12
N PRO A 333 12.15 19.41 -12.98
CA PRO A 333 13.31 20.18 -12.57
C PRO A 333 12.97 21.40 -11.69
N SER A 334 11.71 21.81 -11.62
CA SER A 334 11.26 22.88 -10.73
C SER A 334 11.10 22.42 -9.28
N ASN A 335 10.97 21.13 -9.03
CA ASN A 335 10.90 20.58 -7.67
C ASN A 335 12.24 20.72 -6.97
N ALA A 336 12.25 21.36 -5.81
CA ALA A 336 13.45 21.54 -5.01
C ALA A 336 13.98 20.20 -4.48
N VAL A 337 15.29 20.11 -4.29
CA VAL A 337 15.98 18.95 -3.73
C VAL A 337 16.88 19.40 -2.60
N ALA A 338 16.85 18.70 -1.48
CA ALA A 338 17.78 18.88 -0.36
C ALA A 338 18.77 17.71 -0.30
N VAL A 339 19.96 17.98 0.21
CA VAL A 339 21.03 16.99 0.48
C VAL A 339 21.57 17.15 1.90
N GLY A 340 22.13 16.10 2.45
CA GLY A 340 22.60 16.06 3.83
C GLY A 340 21.59 15.44 4.80
N PRO A 341 21.91 15.37 6.08
CA PRO A 341 21.09 14.69 7.09
C PRO A 341 19.85 15.48 7.53
N GLU A 342 19.87 16.81 7.34
CA GLU A 342 18.82 17.70 7.82
C GLU A 342 17.65 17.78 6.82
N PRO A 343 16.39 17.88 7.28
CA PRO A 343 15.23 17.95 6.39
C PRO A 343 15.26 19.08 5.35
N TYR A 344 15.85 20.21 5.70
CA TYR A 344 16.07 21.37 4.82
C TYR A 344 17.54 21.59 4.53
N GLY A 345 18.31 20.53 4.33
CA GLY A 345 19.75 20.59 4.07
C GLY A 345 20.16 21.48 2.90
N ALA A 346 21.40 21.39 2.43
CA ALA A 346 21.86 22.18 1.29
C ALA A 346 21.07 21.86 0.00
N SER A 347 21.04 22.83 -0.96
CA SER A 347 20.42 22.57 -2.26
C SER A 347 21.13 21.41 -2.97
N GLY A 348 20.37 20.44 -3.46
CA GLY A 348 20.86 19.31 -4.23
C GLY A 348 20.77 19.49 -5.74
N ARG A 349 20.33 20.67 -6.19
CA ARG A 349 20.33 21.09 -7.61
C ARG A 349 21.17 22.36 -7.75
N ASP A 350 22.28 22.28 -8.41
CA ASP A 350 23.10 23.41 -8.85
C ASP A 350 22.71 23.82 -10.28
#